data_ae7cdeebf56a622d89704c400e6beee3
#
_entry.id   ae7cdeebf56a622d89704c400e6beee3
#
_cell.length_a   1.000
_cell.length_b   1.000
_cell.length_c   1.000
_cell.angle_alpha   90.00
_cell.angle_beta   90.00
_cell.angle_gamma   90.00
#
_symmetry.space_group_name_H-M   'P 1'
#
loop_
_entity.id
_entity.type
_entity.pdbx_description
1 polymer ?
#
loop_
_entity_poly.entity_id
_entity_poly.type
_entity_poly.pdbx_seq_one_letter_code
_entity_poly.pdbx_strand_id
1 'polypeptide(L)'
;LPASQTAEANYFSRCLSLPPTFRGYNADGDMLLGPNSGDGNQQYNFKQFVRDNNTDKFTMNQSFTIDFMKGLSLKLGAIWYYSEEKTEAFNKDYLSSPGNLITSHSTSASYARTLDQTYNAVLNYNYQINKDNFLDAMVGFEYYDSYSKGFSASGSGAPTDDFMDLEYTSKEEGKRSIDSSHSRQRIMSFFGRVNYDYQSKYLLSLVLRRDGYSKLAEENRWGVFPGVSAGWVFSKEEFMKNTASILS
;
A
#
# COMPACT_ATOMS: atom_id res chain seq x y z
N LEU A 1 -8.40 18.30 -11.63
CA LEU A 1 -7.29 18.36 -10.67
C LEU A 1 -6.48 17.10 -10.85
N PRO A 2 -5.14 17.16 -10.97
CA PRO A 2 -4.35 15.94 -10.96
C PRO A 2 -4.67 15.20 -9.65
N ALA A 3 -4.91 13.92 -9.81
CA ALA A 3 -5.30 13.06 -8.73
C ALA A 3 -4.14 12.83 -7.79
N SER A 4 -4.00 13.68 -6.88
CA SER A 4 -3.20 13.42 -5.71
C SER A 4 -4.01 13.90 -4.51
N GLN A 5 -3.82 13.29 -3.37
CA GLN A 5 -4.33 13.82 -2.09
C GLN A 5 -3.93 15.30 -1.90
N THR A 6 -2.88 15.74 -2.59
CA THR A 6 -2.46 17.14 -2.72
C THR A 6 -3.48 18.04 -3.42
N ALA A 7 -4.33 17.52 -4.30
CA ALA A 7 -5.32 18.35 -5.00
C ALA A 7 -6.52 18.69 -4.11
N GLU A 8 -6.99 17.74 -3.30
CA GLU A 8 -8.05 18.00 -2.31
C GLU A 8 -7.55 18.92 -1.19
N ALA A 9 -6.33 18.69 -0.69
CA ALA A 9 -5.71 19.56 0.30
C ALA A 9 -5.52 20.97 -0.24
N ASN A 10 -5.15 21.13 -1.52
CA ASN A 10 -5.05 22.43 -2.18
C ASN A 10 -6.42 23.08 -2.38
N TYR A 11 -7.47 22.32 -2.65
CA TYR A 11 -8.83 22.85 -2.76
C TYR A 11 -9.26 23.53 -1.46
N PHE A 12 -9.18 22.84 -0.33
CA PHE A 12 -9.54 23.40 0.96
C PHE A 12 -8.64 24.58 1.35
N SER A 13 -7.33 24.45 1.18
CA SER A 13 -6.39 25.53 1.46
C SER A 13 -6.70 26.79 0.64
N ARG A 14 -7.01 26.63 -0.63
CA ARG A 14 -7.35 27.76 -1.51
C ARG A 14 -8.73 28.36 -1.21
N CYS A 15 -9.70 27.56 -0.83
CA CYS A 15 -10.98 28.07 -0.34
C CYS A 15 -10.84 28.93 0.92
N LEU A 16 -9.90 28.57 1.80
CA LEU A 16 -9.60 29.31 3.03
C LEU A 16 -8.76 30.58 2.79
N SER A 17 -7.99 30.63 1.69
CA SER A 17 -7.16 31.79 1.33
C SER A 17 -7.91 32.87 0.56
N LEU A 18 -9.14 32.62 0.12
CA LEU A 18 -9.95 33.63 -0.55
C LEU A 18 -10.37 34.74 0.45
N PRO A 19 -10.35 36.02 0.02
CA PRO A 19 -10.83 37.12 0.85
C PRO A 19 -12.29 36.89 1.28
N PRO A 20 -12.69 37.24 2.51
CA PRO A 20 -14.08 37.08 2.98
C PRO A 20 -15.10 37.88 2.16
N THR A 21 -14.65 38.87 1.43
CA THR A 21 -15.46 39.73 0.54
C THR A 21 -15.66 39.14 -0.86
N PHE A 22 -14.92 38.03 -1.18
CA PHE A 22 -15.04 37.40 -2.47
C PHE A 22 -16.39 36.69 -2.61
N ARG A 23 -17.12 37.02 -3.66
CA ARG A 23 -18.36 36.35 -4.03
C ARG A 23 -18.08 35.38 -5.17
N GLY A 24 -18.47 34.12 -5.00
CA GLY A 24 -18.28 33.07 -6.04
C GLY A 24 -19.18 33.27 -7.26
N TYR A 25 -20.22 34.11 -7.15
CA TYR A 25 -21.22 34.38 -8.20
C TYR A 25 -21.50 35.88 -8.29
N ASN A 26 -21.83 36.36 -9.51
CA ASN A 26 -22.35 37.70 -9.74
C ASN A 26 -23.88 37.78 -9.38
N ALA A 27 -24.44 38.95 -9.59
CA ALA A 27 -25.89 39.18 -9.31
C ALA A 27 -26.81 38.39 -10.27
N ASP A 28 -26.31 38.05 -11.46
CA ASP A 28 -27.04 37.30 -12.49
C ASP A 28 -26.90 35.77 -12.31
N GLY A 29 -26.14 35.32 -11.32
CA GLY A 29 -25.94 33.92 -11.03
C GLY A 29 -24.75 33.27 -11.77
N ASP A 30 -23.96 34.06 -12.52
CA ASP A 30 -22.79 33.55 -13.20
C ASP A 30 -21.62 33.40 -12.24
N MET A 31 -20.81 32.36 -12.46
CA MET A 31 -19.66 32.05 -11.63
C MET A 31 -18.53 33.03 -11.89
N LEU A 32 -18.02 33.67 -10.84
CA LEU A 32 -16.86 34.54 -10.90
C LEU A 32 -15.56 33.77 -10.80
N LEU A 33 -14.51 34.21 -11.47
CA LEU A 33 -13.24 33.50 -11.61
C LEU A 33 -12.32 33.63 -10.39
N GLY A 34 -12.47 34.65 -9.60
CA GLY A 34 -11.59 34.92 -8.47
C GLY A 34 -10.65 36.12 -8.68
N PRO A 35 -10.01 36.60 -7.59
CA PRO A 35 -9.30 37.87 -7.58
C PRO A 35 -7.95 37.82 -8.33
N ASN A 36 -7.31 36.68 -8.46
CA ASN A 36 -6.03 36.52 -9.14
C ASN A 36 -5.86 35.09 -9.71
N SER A 37 -4.79 34.89 -10.49
CA SER A 37 -4.52 33.62 -11.18
C SER A 37 -4.20 32.44 -10.27
N GLY A 38 -3.74 32.71 -9.05
CA GLY A 38 -3.40 31.65 -8.07
C GLY A 38 -4.58 31.24 -7.20
N ASP A 39 -5.51 32.17 -6.96
CA ASP A 39 -6.62 32.02 -6.02
C ASP A 39 -7.96 32.10 -6.75
N GLY A 40 -8.07 31.42 -7.89
CA GLY A 40 -9.31 31.35 -8.68
C GLY A 40 -10.46 30.72 -7.92
N ASN A 41 -11.68 30.95 -8.39
CA ASN A 41 -12.88 30.35 -7.82
C ASN A 41 -12.80 28.82 -7.90
N GLN A 42 -12.62 28.17 -6.75
CA GLN A 42 -12.42 26.73 -6.70
C GLN A 42 -13.68 25.93 -7.12
N GLN A 43 -14.87 26.50 -6.96
CA GLN A 43 -16.11 25.89 -7.46
C GLN A 43 -16.16 25.86 -8.99
N TYR A 44 -15.68 26.92 -9.62
CA TYR A 44 -15.52 26.96 -11.08
C TYR A 44 -14.53 25.87 -11.53
N ASN A 45 -13.33 25.86 -10.95
CA ASN A 45 -12.30 24.90 -11.31
C ASN A 45 -12.79 23.44 -11.11
N PHE A 46 -13.53 23.17 -10.04
CA PHE A 46 -14.05 21.84 -9.76
C PHE A 46 -14.98 21.32 -10.88
N LYS A 47 -15.79 22.18 -11.48
CA LYS A 47 -16.69 21.81 -12.59
C LYS A 47 -15.96 21.57 -13.91
N GLN A 48 -14.74 22.12 -14.07
CA GLN A 48 -13.97 22.00 -15.30
C GLN A 48 -13.10 20.73 -15.34
N PHE A 49 -12.96 20.03 -14.21
CA PHE A 49 -12.18 18.79 -14.11
C PHE A 49 -13.08 17.61 -13.84
N VAL A 50 -13.31 16.79 -14.87
CA VAL A 50 -14.07 15.53 -14.74
C VAL A 50 -13.08 14.42 -14.43
N ARG A 51 -13.39 13.62 -13.44
CA ARG A 51 -12.56 12.47 -13.09
C ARG A 51 -13.42 11.31 -12.60
N ASP A 52 -13.17 10.14 -13.18
CA ASP A 52 -13.68 8.87 -12.72
C ASP A 52 -12.51 7.97 -12.28
N ASN A 53 -12.60 7.43 -11.08
CA ASN A 53 -11.58 6.55 -10.52
C ASN A 53 -12.27 5.35 -9.87
N ASN A 54 -12.14 4.20 -10.52
CA ASN A 54 -12.70 2.95 -10.07
C ASN A 54 -11.59 2.00 -9.61
N THR A 55 -11.72 1.46 -8.41
CA THR A 55 -10.77 0.51 -7.85
C THR A 55 -11.49 -0.72 -7.33
N ASP A 56 -11.19 -1.86 -7.94
CA ASP A 56 -11.65 -3.16 -7.48
C ASP A 56 -10.53 -3.88 -6.73
N LYS A 57 -10.84 -4.39 -5.53
CA LYS A 57 -9.88 -5.13 -4.69
C LYS A 57 -10.51 -6.43 -4.23
N PHE A 58 -9.74 -7.49 -4.34
CA PHE A 58 -10.11 -8.80 -3.83
C PHE A 58 -8.97 -9.37 -3.00
N THR A 59 -9.28 -9.84 -1.80
CA THR A 59 -8.31 -10.51 -0.93
C THR A 59 -8.90 -11.84 -0.49
N MET A 60 -8.13 -12.91 -0.68
CA MET A 60 -8.47 -14.24 -0.19
C MET A 60 -7.34 -14.75 0.70
N ASN A 61 -7.68 -15.22 1.90
CA ASN A 61 -6.75 -15.83 2.84
C ASN A 61 -7.27 -17.22 3.21
N GLN A 62 -6.45 -18.22 2.98
CA GLN A 62 -6.75 -19.62 3.31
C GLN A 62 -5.65 -20.19 4.18
N SER A 63 -6.02 -20.93 5.20
CA SER A 63 -5.07 -21.65 6.04
C SER A 63 -5.62 -23.02 6.41
N PHE A 64 -4.71 -24.00 6.43
CA PHE A 64 -4.98 -25.38 6.84
C PHE A 64 -3.96 -25.77 7.91
N THR A 65 -4.43 -26.37 8.98
CA THR A 65 -3.58 -26.93 10.02
C THR A 65 -3.77 -28.45 10.06
N ILE A 66 -2.67 -29.17 10.03
CA ILE A 66 -2.63 -30.63 10.10
C ILE A 66 -1.88 -31.00 11.38
N ASP A 67 -2.57 -31.63 12.30
CA ASP A 67 -1.96 -32.14 13.52
C ASP A 67 -1.57 -33.62 13.32
N PHE A 68 -0.26 -33.89 13.30
CA PHE A 68 0.27 -35.24 13.07
C PHE A 68 0.24 -36.07 14.37
N MET A 69 0.58 -35.43 15.47
CA MET A 69 0.56 -36.00 16.82
C MET A 69 0.57 -34.87 17.85
N LYS A 70 0.42 -35.20 19.12
CA LYS A 70 0.46 -34.22 20.22
C LYS A 70 1.77 -33.39 20.15
N GLY A 71 1.60 -32.10 19.97
CA GLY A 71 2.71 -31.15 19.90
C GLY A 71 3.34 -30.96 18.51
N LEU A 72 3.02 -31.75 17.49
CA LEU A 72 3.55 -31.60 16.13
C LEU A 72 2.43 -31.23 15.15
N SER A 73 2.50 -30.04 14.59
CA SER A 73 1.53 -29.54 13.62
C SER A 73 2.19 -28.84 12.44
N LEU A 74 1.59 -28.98 11.26
CA LEU A 74 1.95 -28.26 10.04
C LEU A 74 0.83 -27.28 9.70
N LYS A 75 1.18 -26.00 9.62
CA LYS A 75 0.28 -24.95 9.13
C LYS A 75 0.68 -24.54 7.72
N LEU A 76 -0.26 -24.65 6.79
CA LEU A 76 -0.14 -24.18 5.42
C LEU A 76 -1.01 -22.95 5.25
N GLY A 77 -0.49 -21.93 4.56
CA GLY A 77 -1.22 -20.70 4.29
C GLY A 77 -1.05 -20.25 2.85
N ALA A 78 -2.10 -19.65 2.31
CA ALA A 78 -2.10 -19.01 1.01
C ALA A 78 -2.91 -17.72 1.08
N ILE A 79 -2.31 -16.63 0.64
CA ILE A 79 -2.94 -15.31 0.57
C ILE A 79 -2.82 -14.82 -0.87
N TRP A 80 -3.95 -14.42 -1.45
CA TRP A 80 -4.02 -13.75 -2.74
C TRP A 80 -4.61 -12.37 -2.57
N TYR A 81 -3.94 -11.38 -3.09
CA TYR A 81 -4.43 -10.02 -3.20
C TYR A 81 -4.46 -9.61 -4.67
N TYR A 82 -5.60 -9.14 -5.12
CA TYR A 82 -5.82 -8.61 -6.45
C TYR A 82 -6.32 -7.18 -6.31
N SER A 83 -5.75 -6.27 -7.09
CA SER A 83 -6.24 -4.90 -7.23
C SER A 83 -6.22 -4.50 -8.68
N GLU A 84 -7.30 -3.90 -9.13
CA GLU A 84 -7.44 -3.29 -10.44
C GLU A 84 -7.91 -1.84 -10.25
N GLU A 85 -7.22 -0.91 -10.89
CA GLU A 85 -7.53 0.51 -10.83
C GLU A 85 -7.68 1.03 -12.26
N LYS A 86 -8.80 1.71 -12.51
CA LYS A 86 -9.07 2.47 -13.72
C LYS A 86 -9.26 3.92 -13.34
N THR A 87 -8.58 4.80 -14.04
CA THR A 87 -8.76 6.25 -13.87
C THR A 87 -8.96 6.87 -15.22
N GLU A 88 -10.01 7.67 -15.35
CA GLU A 88 -10.28 8.52 -16.49
C GLU A 88 -10.38 9.96 -16.01
N ALA A 89 -9.74 10.89 -16.71
CA ALA A 89 -9.77 12.29 -16.37
C ALA A 89 -9.86 13.13 -17.63
N PHE A 90 -10.68 14.17 -17.56
CA PHE A 90 -10.86 15.14 -18.60
C PHE A 90 -10.81 16.57 -18.03
N ASN A 91 -10.05 17.43 -18.67
CA ASN A 91 -9.97 18.85 -18.36
C ASN A 91 -10.67 19.63 -19.46
N LYS A 92 -11.76 20.29 -19.08
CA LYS A 92 -12.49 21.23 -19.93
C LYS A 92 -11.71 22.54 -20.09
N ASP A 93 -12.16 23.36 -21.01
CA ASP A 93 -11.70 24.73 -21.09
C ASP A 93 -12.02 25.49 -19.80
N TYR A 94 -11.05 26.20 -19.28
CA TYR A 94 -11.28 27.00 -18.07
C TYR A 94 -10.47 28.29 -18.06
N LEU A 95 -11.06 29.30 -17.45
CA LEU A 95 -10.35 30.56 -17.19
C LEU A 95 -9.57 30.41 -15.87
N SER A 96 -8.25 30.47 -15.95
CA SER A 96 -7.39 30.43 -14.75
C SER A 96 -7.37 31.77 -14.01
N SER A 97 -7.67 32.88 -14.74
CA SER A 97 -7.83 34.24 -14.25
C SER A 97 -8.52 35.06 -15.32
N PRO A 98 -8.98 36.28 -15.02
CA PRO A 98 -9.55 37.20 -16.03
C PRO A 98 -8.64 37.34 -17.25
N GLY A 99 -9.14 36.93 -18.43
CA GLY A 99 -8.41 37.00 -19.69
C GLY A 99 -7.38 35.90 -19.97
N ASN A 100 -7.21 34.93 -19.07
CA ASN A 100 -6.31 33.78 -19.27
C ASN A 100 -7.12 32.49 -19.42
N LEU A 101 -7.61 32.24 -20.61
CA LEU A 101 -8.33 31.01 -20.98
C LEU A 101 -7.33 29.85 -21.25
N ILE A 102 -7.49 28.77 -20.55
CA ILE A 102 -6.79 27.50 -20.79
C ILE A 102 -7.69 26.61 -21.62
N THR A 103 -7.27 26.33 -22.85
CA THR A 103 -8.04 25.54 -23.84
C THR A 103 -7.37 24.19 -24.13
N SER A 104 -6.88 23.54 -23.11
CA SER A 104 -6.11 22.31 -23.34
C SER A 104 -6.94 21.10 -23.72
N HIS A 105 -8.23 21.06 -23.35
CA HIS A 105 -9.11 19.91 -23.55
C HIS A 105 -8.34 18.59 -23.43
N SER A 106 -7.68 18.39 -22.29
CA SER A 106 -6.81 17.24 -22.13
C SER A 106 -7.56 16.06 -21.51
N THR A 107 -7.35 14.89 -22.10
CA THR A 107 -7.91 13.62 -21.65
C THR A 107 -6.78 12.71 -21.21
N SER A 108 -6.99 11.97 -20.14
CA SER A 108 -6.09 10.89 -19.75
C SER A 108 -6.88 9.68 -19.28
N ALA A 109 -6.38 8.50 -19.60
CA ALA A 109 -6.89 7.24 -19.11
C ALA A 109 -5.72 6.37 -18.65
N SER A 110 -5.89 5.71 -17.52
CA SER A 110 -4.89 4.77 -16.99
C SER A 110 -5.55 3.51 -16.44
N TYR A 111 -4.80 2.44 -16.54
CA TYR A 111 -5.16 1.14 -16.00
C TYR A 111 -3.96 0.57 -15.26
N ALA A 112 -4.17 0.11 -14.05
CA ALA A 112 -3.17 -0.58 -13.27
C ALA A 112 -3.77 -1.86 -12.66
N ARG A 113 -2.99 -2.95 -12.67
CA ARG A 113 -3.36 -4.22 -12.06
C ARG A 113 -2.21 -4.74 -11.23
N THR A 114 -2.52 -5.15 -10.01
CA THR A 114 -1.57 -5.79 -9.09
C THR A 114 -2.10 -7.14 -8.64
N LEU A 115 -1.24 -8.15 -8.66
CA LEU A 115 -1.50 -9.49 -8.15
C LEU A 115 -0.38 -9.86 -7.19
N ASP A 116 -0.71 -9.99 -5.91
CA ASP A 116 0.21 -10.46 -4.88
C ASP A 116 -0.21 -11.85 -4.40
N GLN A 117 0.76 -12.74 -4.27
CA GLN A 117 0.56 -14.11 -3.83
C GLN A 117 1.57 -14.43 -2.74
N THR A 118 1.09 -14.90 -1.60
CA THR A 118 1.93 -15.37 -0.50
C THR A 118 1.55 -16.81 -0.18
N TYR A 119 2.55 -17.69 -0.12
CA TYR A 119 2.41 -19.06 0.29
C TYR A 119 3.35 -19.32 1.45
N ASN A 120 2.86 -19.94 2.52
CA ASN A 120 3.69 -20.29 3.66
C ASN A 120 3.41 -21.70 4.14
N ALA A 121 4.43 -22.31 4.71
CA ALA A 121 4.36 -23.59 5.39
C ALA A 121 5.19 -23.50 6.67
N VAL A 122 4.57 -23.79 7.81
CA VAL A 122 5.21 -23.74 9.12
C VAL A 122 4.97 -25.03 9.87
N LEU A 123 6.04 -25.75 10.16
CA LEU A 123 6.04 -26.93 11.02
C LEU A 123 6.35 -26.48 12.45
N ASN A 124 5.46 -26.77 13.37
CA ASN A 124 5.60 -26.43 14.78
C ASN A 124 5.76 -27.72 15.59
N TYR A 125 6.63 -27.67 16.58
CA TYR A 125 6.85 -28.76 17.51
C TYR A 125 6.94 -28.23 18.94
N ASN A 126 5.98 -28.60 19.77
CA ASN A 126 5.88 -28.27 21.17
C ASN A 126 6.07 -29.55 22.01
N TYR A 127 7.07 -29.58 22.85
CA TYR A 127 7.40 -30.77 23.62
C TYR A 127 7.75 -30.47 25.07
N GLN A 128 6.98 -31.07 25.98
CA GLN A 128 7.29 -31.08 27.41
C GLN A 128 8.27 -32.22 27.69
N ILE A 129 9.55 -31.91 27.81
CA ILE A 129 10.61 -32.93 28.06
C ILE A 129 10.39 -33.55 29.43
N ASN A 130 10.17 -32.72 30.45
CA ASN A 130 9.80 -33.12 31.81
C ASN A 130 9.12 -31.93 32.51
N LYS A 131 8.87 -32.00 33.81
CA LYS A 131 8.16 -30.95 34.58
C LYS A 131 8.84 -29.59 34.53
N ASP A 132 10.16 -29.60 34.37
CA ASP A 132 10.99 -28.39 34.44
C ASP A 132 11.46 -27.89 33.07
N ASN A 133 11.31 -28.68 32.02
CA ASN A 133 11.90 -28.40 30.72
C ASN A 133 10.83 -28.42 29.62
N PHE A 134 10.65 -27.29 28.96
CA PHE A 134 9.75 -27.15 27.82
C PHE A 134 10.51 -26.64 26.58
N LEU A 135 10.23 -27.25 25.43
CA LEU A 135 10.78 -26.90 24.14
C LEU A 135 9.65 -26.53 23.18
N ASP A 136 9.77 -25.35 22.57
CA ASP A 136 8.92 -24.89 21.46
C ASP A 136 9.83 -24.60 20.26
N ALA A 137 9.66 -25.32 19.18
CA ALA A 137 10.46 -25.19 17.98
C ALA A 137 9.55 -25.02 16.76
N MET A 138 9.98 -24.18 15.83
CA MET A 138 9.34 -24.08 14.53
C MET A 138 10.35 -23.95 13.41
N VAL A 139 10.00 -24.47 12.24
CA VAL A 139 10.69 -24.19 10.97
C VAL A 139 9.65 -23.85 9.92
N GLY A 140 9.96 -22.87 9.11
CA GLY A 140 9.01 -22.37 8.12
C GLY A 140 9.68 -21.96 6.82
N PHE A 141 8.82 -21.93 5.82
CA PHE A 141 9.09 -21.47 4.47
C PHE A 141 8.01 -20.46 4.08
N GLU A 142 8.39 -19.39 3.39
CA GLU A 142 7.47 -18.42 2.83
C GLU A 142 7.94 -18.02 1.43
N TYR A 143 7.00 -17.95 0.51
CA TYR A 143 7.20 -17.46 -0.84
C TYR A 143 6.19 -16.36 -1.14
N TYR A 144 6.70 -15.20 -1.53
CA TYR A 144 5.94 -14.05 -1.95
C TYR A 144 6.26 -13.71 -3.40
N ASP A 145 5.22 -13.53 -4.23
CA ASP A 145 5.33 -13.09 -5.63
C ASP A 145 4.36 -11.94 -5.84
N SER A 146 4.87 -10.78 -6.21
CA SER A 146 4.11 -9.59 -6.56
C SER A 146 4.34 -9.23 -8.00
N TYR A 147 3.27 -9.12 -8.75
CA TYR A 147 3.28 -8.70 -10.14
C TYR A 147 2.35 -7.52 -10.35
N SER A 148 2.90 -6.43 -10.88
CA SER A 148 2.14 -5.24 -11.24
C SER A 148 2.36 -4.91 -12.72
N LYS A 149 1.28 -4.54 -13.40
CA LYS A 149 1.29 -4.10 -14.80
C LYS A 149 0.31 -2.95 -14.95
N GLY A 150 0.71 -1.94 -15.70
CA GLY A 150 -0.14 -0.81 -16.02
C GLY A 150 0.15 -0.23 -17.39
N PHE A 151 -0.78 0.54 -17.87
CA PHE A 151 -0.59 1.43 -19.01
C PHE A 151 -1.38 2.72 -18.77
N SER A 152 -0.93 3.77 -19.40
CA SER A 152 -1.62 5.06 -19.42
C SER A 152 -1.55 5.66 -20.81
N ALA A 153 -2.56 6.43 -21.13
CA ALA A 153 -2.60 7.22 -22.33
C ALA A 153 -3.12 8.61 -21.99
N SER A 154 -2.61 9.61 -22.68
CA SER A 154 -3.11 10.98 -22.56
C SER A 154 -3.11 11.65 -23.92
N GLY A 155 -3.98 12.63 -24.08
CA GLY A 155 -4.07 13.41 -25.29
C GLY A 155 -4.66 14.79 -25.00
N SER A 156 -4.48 15.71 -25.91
CA SER A 156 -5.01 17.08 -25.84
C SER A 156 -5.60 17.52 -27.18
N GLY A 157 -6.36 18.62 -27.16
CA GLY A 157 -6.94 19.19 -28.37
C GLY A 157 -8.22 18.48 -28.83
N ALA A 158 -9.05 18.01 -27.90
CA ALA A 158 -10.43 17.63 -28.22
C ALA A 158 -11.20 18.88 -28.72
N PRO A 159 -12.18 18.72 -29.63
CA PRO A 159 -12.83 19.85 -30.29
C PRO A 159 -13.75 20.67 -29.37
N THR A 160 -14.32 20.05 -28.36
CA THR A 160 -15.24 20.69 -27.40
C THR A 160 -15.15 20.04 -26.03
N ASP A 161 -15.78 20.66 -25.03
CA ASP A 161 -15.95 20.14 -23.67
C ASP A 161 -16.77 18.84 -23.56
N ASP A 162 -17.48 18.45 -24.61
CA ASP A 162 -18.40 17.29 -24.61
C ASP A 162 -17.71 16.01 -25.06
N PHE A 163 -16.57 16.09 -25.76
CA PHE A 163 -15.82 14.95 -26.28
C PHE A 163 -14.68 14.56 -25.35
N MET A 164 -14.99 13.78 -24.33
CA MET A 164 -14.07 13.47 -23.23
C MET A 164 -13.13 12.29 -23.52
N ASP A 165 -13.41 11.46 -24.54
CA ASP A 165 -12.64 10.26 -24.82
C ASP A 165 -11.32 10.58 -25.53
N LEU A 166 -10.31 9.74 -25.30
CA LEU A 166 -8.99 9.84 -25.94
C LEU A 166 -9.05 9.81 -27.49
N GLU A 167 -10.07 9.19 -28.04
CA GLU A 167 -10.26 9.10 -29.49
C GLU A 167 -10.38 10.47 -30.14
N TYR A 168 -11.05 11.41 -29.46
CA TYR A 168 -11.33 12.75 -29.98
C TYR A 168 -10.19 13.75 -29.81
N THR A 169 -9.11 13.36 -29.12
CA THR A 169 -7.93 14.22 -29.00
C THR A 169 -7.18 14.37 -30.32
N SER A 170 -6.45 15.45 -30.52
CA SER A 170 -5.69 15.71 -31.73
C SER A 170 -4.74 14.56 -32.07
N LYS A 171 -4.66 14.23 -33.39
CA LYS A 171 -3.73 13.24 -33.92
C LYS A 171 -2.39 13.83 -34.33
N GLU A 172 -2.19 15.11 -34.11
CA GLU A 172 -0.92 15.79 -34.38
C GLU A 172 0.20 15.23 -33.53
N GLU A 173 1.41 15.25 -34.05
CA GLU A 173 2.61 14.80 -33.34
C GLU A 173 2.80 15.55 -32.02
N GLY A 174 3.11 14.84 -30.97
CA GLY A 174 3.30 15.40 -29.61
C GLY A 174 2.01 15.70 -28.84
N LYS A 175 0.82 15.52 -29.43
CA LYS A 175 -0.47 15.75 -28.74
C LYS A 175 -0.97 14.53 -27.99
N ARG A 176 -0.43 13.35 -28.25
CA ARG A 176 -0.78 12.10 -27.56
C ARG A 176 0.45 11.46 -26.96
N SER A 177 0.29 10.88 -25.81
CA SER A 177 1.31 10.07 -25.13
C SER A 177 0.71 8.73 -24.71
N ILE A 178 1.50 7.67 -24.85
CA ILE A 178 1.17 6.34 -24.39
C ILE A 178 2.36 5.83 -23.59
N ASP A 179 2.11 5.31 -22.41
CA ASP A 179 3.13 4.75 -21.53
C ASP A 179 2.66 3.41 -20.96
N SER A 180 3.61 2.56 -20.63
CA SER A 180 3.32 1.27 -20.00
C SER A 180 4.42 0.89 -19.01
N SER A 181 4.04 0.22 -17.95
CA SER A 181 4.94 -0.26 -16.93
C SER A 181 4.60 -1.67 -16.50
N HIS A 182 5.62 -2.41 -16.11
CA HIS A 182 5.46 -3.68 -15.41
C HIS A 182 6.56 -3.85 -14.39
N SER A 183 6.24 -4.50 -13.31
CA SER A 183 7.19 -4.82 -12.25
C SER A 183 6.86 -6.18 -11.68
N ARG A 184 7.89 -6.97 -11.39
CA ARG A 184 7.74 -8.21 -10.63
C ARG A 184 8.81 -8.29 -9.57
N GLN A 185 8.40 -8.70 -8.38
CA GLN A 185 9.30 -8.97 -7.27
C GLN A 185 8.92 -10.29 -6.60
N ARG A 186 9.92 -11.01 -6.13
CA ARG A 186 9.77 -12.28 -5.43
C ARG A 186 10.65 -12.29 -4.20
N ILE A 187 10.11 -12.81 -3.13
CA ILE A 187 10.84 -13.04 -1.90
C ILE A 187 10.67 -14.52 -1.53
N MET A 188 11.76 -15.16 -1.18
CA MET A 188 11.77 -16.52 -0.67
C MET A 188 12.46 -16.53 0.67
N SER A 189 11.80 -17.05 1.67
CA SER A 189 12.26 -17.01 3.05
C SER A 189 12.25 -18.38 3.69
N PHE A 190 13.35 -18.70 4.37
CA PHE A 190 13.45 -19.86 5.27
C PHE A 190 13.70 -19.35 6.68
N PHE A 191 12.96 -19.82 7.64
CA PHE A 191 13.10 -19.35 9.01
C PHE A 191 12.91 -20.47 10.01
N GLY A 192 13.55 -20.33 11.15
CA GLY A 192 13.38 -21.24 12.28
C GLY A 192 13.53 -20.51 13.60
N ARG A 193 12.85 -21.01 14.60
CA ARG A 193 12.93 -20.54 15.97
C ARG A 193 12.92 -21.72 16.93
N VAL A 194 13.72 -21.62 17.97
CA VAL A 194 13.73 -22.56 19.08
C VAL A 194 13.66 -21.75 20.36
N ASN A 195 12.61 -22.00 21.14
CA ASN A 195 12.43 -21.46 22.47
C ASN A 195 12.61 -22.59 23.48
N TYR A 196 13.43 -22.35 24.48
CA TYR A 196 13.66 -23.26 25.57
C TYR A 196 13.31 -22.59 26.89
N ASP A 197 12.50 -23.25 27.68
CA ASP A 197 12.06 -22.81 29.01
C ASP A 197 12.51 -23.83 30.04
N TYR A 198 13.30 -23.35 31.02
CA TYR A 198 13.71 -24.13 32.18
C TYR A 198 13.03 -23.60 33.46
N GLN A 199 12.16 -24.41 34.05
CA GLN A 199 11.39 -24.11 35.27
C GLN A 199 10.56 -22.84 35.21
N SER A 200 10.20 -22.37 33.99
CA SER A 200 9.60 -21.06 33.77
C SER A 200 10.39 -19.91 34.43
N LYS A 201 11.67 -20.10 34.67
CA LYS A 201 12.62 -19.14 35.24
C LYS A 201 13.63 -18.65 34.23
N TYR A 202 14.20 -19.57 33.45
CA TYR A 202 15.24 -19.25 32.47
C TYR A 202 14.68 -19.51 31.08
N LEU A 203 14.65 -18.49 30.27
CA LEU A 203 14.08 -18.49 28.94
C LEU A 203 15.20 -18.21 27.91
N LEU A 204 15.29 -19.03 26.88
CA LEU A 204 16.23 -18.84 25.77
C LEU A 204 15.45 -18.93 24.45
N SER A 205 15.63 -17.95 23.57
CA SER A 205 15.10 -17.97 22.21
C SER A 205 16.22 -17.79 21.20
N LEU A 206 16.27 -18.68 20.23
CA LEU A 206 17.15 -18.64 19.09
C LEU A 206 16.29 -18.52 17.83
N VAL A 207 16.62 -17.55 16.97
CA VAL A 207 15.94 -17.32 15.69
C VAL A 207 16.96 -17.26 14.58
N LEU A 208 16.66 -17.89 13.47
CA LEU A 208 17.42 -17.75 12.24
C LEU A 208 16.46 -17.55 11.07
N ARG A 209 16.70 -16.50 10.29
CA ARG A 209 15.95 -16.25 9.05
C ARG A 209 16.91 -16.02 7.90
N ARG A 210 16.61 -16.60 6.74
CA ARG A 210 17.31 -16.40 5.49
C ARG A 210 16.32 -15.97 4.43
N ASP A 211 16.50 -14.76 3.88
CA ASP A 211 15.62 -14.17 2.87
C ASP A 211 16.38 -13.97 1.56
N GLY A 212 15.73 -14.37 0.46
CA GLY A 212 16.20 -14.09 -0.89
C GLY A 212 15.27 -13.12 -1.60
N TYR A 213 15.80 -12.04 -2.16
CA TYR A 213 15.03 -11.00 -2.85
C TYR A 213 15.42 -10.87 -4.32
N SER A 214 14.46 -11.05 -5.23
CA SER A 214 14.71 -11.16 -6.67
C SER A 214 15.23 -9.89 -7.35
N LYS A 215 15.05 -8.70 -6.75
CA LYS A 215 15.51 -7.43 -7.32
C LYS A 215 16.97 -7.11 -6.99
N LEU A 216 17.59 -7.87 -6.09
CA LEU A 216 19.02 -7.70 -5.80
C LEU A 216 19.89 -8.48 -6.78
N ALA A 217 21.11 -8.03 -6.98
CA ALA A 217 22.11 -8.73 -7.76
C ALA A 217 22.34 -10.15 -7.21
N GLU A 218 22.74 -11.08 -8.05
CA GLU A 218 22.77 -12.50 -7.72
C GLU A 218 23.63 -12.81 -6.50
N GLU A 219 24.81 -12.16 -6.40
CA GLU A 219 25.73 -12.27 -5.28
C GLU A 219 25.19 -11.72 -3.95
N ASN A 220 24.28 -10.76 -3.99
CA ASN A 220 23.71 -10.09 -2.80
C ASN A 220 22.24 -10.44 -2.55
N ARG A 221 21.72 -11.40 -3.29
CA ARG A 221 20.29 -11.75 -3.26
C ARG A 221 19.83 -12.35 -1.94
N TRP A 222 20.74 -12.99 -1.20
CA TRP A 222 20.44 -13.69 0.03
C TRP A 222 21.02 -12.99 1.25
N GLY A 223 20.15 -12.70 2.22
CA GLY A 223 20.51 -12.21 3.55
C GLY A 223 20.25 -13.26 4.63
N VAL A 224 21.05 -13.27 5.68
CA VAL A 224 20.88 -14.14 6.86
C VAL A 224 20.76 -13.28 8.10
N PHE A 225 19.74 -13.53 8.89
CA PHE A 225 19.35 -12.72 10.05
C PHE A 225 19.25 -13.61 11.29
N PRO A 226 20.33 -13.77 12.06
CA PRO A 226 20.30 -14.47 13.34
C PRO A 226 19.77 -13.57 14.45
N GLY A 227 19.05 -14.15 15.40
CA GLY A 227 18.57 -13.47 16.61
C GLY A 227 18.71 -14.40 17.82
N VAL A 228 19.13 -13.83 18.95
CA VAL A 228 19.23 -14.53 20.23
C VAL A 228 18.61 -13.65 21.32
N SER A 229 17.78 -14.23 22.17
CA SER A 229 17.29 -13.57 23.38
C SER A 229 17.31 -14.52 24.56
N ALA A 230 17.58 -13.97 25.74
CA ALA A 230 17.55 -14.69 27.01
C ALA A 230 16.70 -13.91 28.02
N GLY A 231 15.94 -14.63 28.83
CA GLY A 231 15.11 -14.07 29.88
C GLY A 231 15.34 -14.79 31.21
N TRP A 232 15.30 -14.03 32.28
CA TRP A 232 15.36 -14.56 33.64
C TRP A 232 14.22 -13.98 34.48
N VAL A 233 13.38 -14.86 34.99
CA VAL A 233 12.27 -14.50 35.89
C VAL A 233 12.77 -14.60 37.32
N PHE A 234 13.51 -13.60 37.77
CA PHE A 234 14.16 -13.57 39.09
C PHE A 234 13.17 -13.65 40.26
N SER A 235 11.92 -13.19 40.07
CA SER A 235 10.85 -13.29 41.08
C SER A 235 10.50 -14.74 41.47
N LYS A 236 10.82 -15.72 40.61
CA LYS A 236 10.61 -17.16 40.86
C LYS A 236 11.77 -17.82 41.58
N GLU A 237 12.85 -17.08 41.88
CA GLU A 237 13.98 -17.63 42.59
C GLU A 237 13.71 -17.80 44.09
N GLU A 238 14.40 -18.78 44.70
CA GLU A 238 14.22 -19.11 46.12
C GLU A 238 14.49 -17.92 47.05
N PHE A 239 15.50 -17.11 46.73
CA PHE A 239 15.84 -15.91 47.51
C PHE A 239 14.77 -14.81 47.46
N MET A 240 13.86 -14.86 46.46
CA MET A 240 12.78 -13.89 46.29
C MET A 240 11.47 -14.31 46.92
N LYS A 241 11.35 -15.56 47.40
CA LYS A 241 10.07 -16.08 47.96
C LYS A 241 9.49 -15.19 49.06
N ASN A 242 10.32 -14.57 49.87
CA ASN A 242 9.88 -13.67 50.96
C ASN A 242 9.48 -12.27 50.49
N THR A 243 9.77 -11.93 49.26
CA THR A 243 9.50 -10.59 48.64
C THR A 243 8.39 -10.66 47.58
N ALA A 244 7.85 -11.83 47.32
CA ALA A 244 6.83 -12.09 46.25
C ALA A 244 5.52 -11.28 46.48
N SER A 245 5.22 -10.86 47.70
CA SER A 245 4.06 -10.03 48.06
C SER A 245 4.22 -8.55 47.62
N ILE A 246 5.43 -8.13 47.26
CA ILE A 246 5.74 -6.73 46.90
C ILE A 246 5.91 -6.57 45.37
N LEU A 247 6.19 -7.65 44.65
CA LEU A 247 6.55 -7.66 43.21
C LEU A 247 5.58 -8.47 42.33
N SER A 248 4.32 -8.55 42.71
CA SER A 248 3.26 -9.20 41.89
C SER A 248 2.66 -8.26 40.85
#